data_ca008c0755041aa56f7bacf6f810fbd5
#
_entry.id   ca008c0755041aa56f7bacf6f810fbd5
#
_cell.length_a   1.000
_cell.length_b   1.000
_cell.length_c   1.000
_cell.angle_alpha   90.00
_cell.angle_beta   90.00
_cell.angle_gamma   90.00
#
_symmetry.space_group_name_H-M   'P 1'
#
loop_
_entity.id
_entity.type
_entity.pdbx_description
1 polymer ?
#
loop_
_entity_poly.entity_id
_entity_poly.type
_entity_poly.pdbx_seq_one_letter_code
_entity_poly.pdbx_strand_id
1 'polypeptide(L)'
;GFEFFAGSGILDFNGKKGDLEDIDKVLEREGYDVCYGLGELETSDDESGVVVIPASQRKSEALNYEIEHEDDAKEDRLGEVLEAAIEYLGDDEPFFIMCEGGEIDWAAHDNNVTEMIDAISRFNEAVSVAYDFYLEHPDETLIIVTADHETGGITIGSNKGYMVDWAGIEKGELPDNENLTGKERNRAISTAHNIGWTTYDHTGAPVPIYAVGKGAEKFAGRIDNTDIYGKVVCE
;
A
#
# COMPACT_ATOMS: atom_id res chain seq x y z
N GLY A 1 -9.11 -14.84 -15.56
CA GLY A 1 -8.00 -14.61 -14.60
C GLY A 1 -7.82 -13.11 -14.40
N PHE A 2 -6.85 -12.72 -13.62
CA PHE A 2 -6.45 -11.33 -13.58
C PHE A 2 -5.39 -11.11 -14.65
N GLU A 3 -5.43 -9.99 -15.29
CA GLU A 3 -4.52 -9.62 -16.37
C GLU A 3 -3.19 -9.07 -15.82
N PHE A 4 -3.24 -8.35 -14.69
CA PHE A 4 -2.07 -7.75 -14.05
C PHE A 4 -2.03 -8.05 -12.54
N PHE A 5 -0.90 -8.56 -12.08
CA PHE A 5 -0.56 -8.70 -10.68
C PHE A 5 0.77 -8.03 -10.40
N ALA A 6 0.86 -7.28 -9.30
CA ALA A 6 2.14 -6.78 -8.82
C ALA A 6 2.21 -6.82 -7.30
N GLY A 7 3.39 -7.02 -6.76
CA GLY A 7 3.60 -7.05 -5.33
C GLY A 7 5.07 -7.26 -4.96
N SER A 8 5.38 -7.23 -3.67
CA SER A 8 6.74 -7.38 -3.16
C SER A 8 7.34 -8.76 -3.44
N GLY A 9 6.54 -9.80 -3.35
CA GLY A 9 7.00 -11.17 -3.54
C GLY A 9 5.88 -12.17 -3.33
N ILE A 10 6.22 -13.44 -3.41
CA ILE A 10 5.28 -14.53 -3.19
C ILE A 10 5.75 -15.37 -2.01
N LEU A 11 4.94 -15.41 -0.96
CA LEU A 11 5.15 -16.26 0.20
C LEU A 11 5.17 -17.73 -0.19
N ASP A 12 5.92 -18.51 0.59
CA ASP A 12 6.02 -19.96 0.37
C ASP A 12 6.36 -20.32 -1.09
N PHE A 13 7.24 -19.55 -1.74
CA PHE A 13 7.58 -19.56 -3.16
C PHE A 13 7.70 -20.96 -3.79
N ASN A 14 8.16 -21.94 -3.01
CA ASN A 14 8.24 -23.36 -3.36
C ASN A 14 7.55 -24.25 -2.31
N GLY A 15 6.47 -23.74 -1.71
CA GLY A 15 5.68 -24.39 -0.67
C GLY A 15 6.30 -24.26 0.72
N LYS A 16 5.46 -24.39 1.75
CA LYS A 16 5.85 -24.22 3.18
C LYS A 16 7.06 -25.06 3.62
N LYS A 17 7.32 -26.17 2.93
CA LYS A 17 8.45 -27.06 3.21
C LYS A 17 9.60 -26.92 2.22
N GLY A 18 9.45 -26.07 1.20
CA GLY A 18 10.42 -25.92 0.13
C GLY A 18 10.53 -27.16 -0.76
N ASP A 19 9.49 -27.99 -0.85
CA ASP A 19 9.46 -29.27 -1.54
C ASP A 19 8.56 -29.28 -2.79
N LEU A 20 8.00 -28.15 -3.14
CA LEU A 20 7.21 -27.95 -4.36
C LEU A 20 8.02 -27.23 -5.45
N GLU A 21 7.50 -27.27 -6.66
CA GLU A 21 8.01 -26.48 -7.77
C GLU A 21 7.89 -24.97 -7.44
N ASP A 22 8.86 -24.18 -7.88
CA ASP A 22 8.83 -22.73 -7.72
C ASP A 22 7.59 -22.16 -8.42
N ILE A 23 6.90 -21.26 -7.76
CA ILE A 23 5.60 -20.73 -8.21
C ILE A 23 5.70 -19.94 -9.51
N ASP A 24 6.82 -19.29 -9.80
CA ASP A 24 7.08 -18.59 -11.06
C ASP A 24 6.96 -19.55 -12.27
N LYS A 25 7.55 -20.74 -12.17
CA LYS A 25 7.43 -21.76 -13.22
C LYS A 25 6.01 -22.29 -13.39
N VAL A 26 5.25 -22.32 -12.30
CA VAL A 26 3.84 -22.70 -12.36
C VAL A 26 3.04 -21.62 -13.08
N LEU A 27 3.29 -20.34 -12.76
CA LEU A 27 2.64 -19.20 -13.39
C LEU A 27 2.95 -19.13 -14.90
N GLU A 28 4.23 -19.27 -15.27
CA GLU A 28 4.65 -19.32 -16.68
C GLU A 28 3.92 -20.45 -17.45
N ARG A 29 3.79 -21.64 -16.85
CA ARG A 29 3.07 -22.76 -17.46
C ARG A 29 1.58 -22.50 -17.61
N GLU A 30 0.98 -21.72 -16.71
CA GLU A 30 -0.44 -21.31 -16.75
C GLU A 30 -0.67 -20.10 -17.67
N GLY A 31 0.38 -19.60 -18.33
CA GLY A 31 0.29 -18.52 -19.34
C GLY A 31 0.45 -17.12 -18.78
N TYR A 32 1.16 -16.96 -17.66
CA TYR A 32 1.55 -15.66 -17.15
C TYR A 32 3.00 -15.36 -17.46
N ASP A 33 3.31 -14.14 -17.82
CA ASP A 33 4.67 -13.65 -17.84
C ASP A 33 5.08 -13.21 -16.42
N VAL A 34 6.23 -13.71 -15.93
CA VAL A 34 6.76 -13.32 -14.62
C VAL A 34 7.93 -12.37 -14.81
N CYS A 35 7.70 -11.09 -14.51
CA CYS A 35 8.66 -10.01 -14.64
C CYS A 35 9.32 -9.69 -13.28
N TYR A 36 10.62 -9.61 -13.26
CA TYR A 36 11.37 -9.20 -12.07
C TYR A 36 11.72 -7.71 -12.11
N GLY A 37 10.68 -6.89 -11.91
CA GLY A 37 10.68 -5.44 -11.98
C GLY A 37 10.01 -4.89 -13.25
N LEU A 38 9.61 -3.62 -13.19
CA LEU A 38 8.91 -2.94 -14.30
C LEU A 38 9.74 -2.86 -15.59
N GLY A 39 11.08 -2.89 -15.48
CA GLY A 39 11.95 -2.89 -16.65
C GLY A 39 11.85 -4.14 -17.53
N GLU A 40 11.37 -5.25 -17.01
CA GLU A 40 11.09 -6.47 -17.78
C GLU A 40 9.69 -6.47 -18.42
N LEU A 41 8.76 -5.69 -17.85
CA LEU A 41 7.40 -5.56 -18.36
C LEU A 41 7.35 -5.00 -19.78
N GLU A 42 8.22 -4.04 -20.11
CA GLU A 42 8.31 -3.43 -21.44
C GLU A 42 8.66 -4.42 -22.57
N THR A 43 9.14 -5.60 -22.21
CA THR A 43 9.56 -6.65 -23.15
C THR A 43 8.62 -7.86 -23.16
N SER A 44 7.57 -7.86 -22.34
CA SER A 44 6.61 -8.97 -22.26
C SER A 44 5.64 -8.97 -23.44
N ASP A 45 5.12 -10.15 -23.81
CA ASP A 45 4.11 -10.29 -24.87
C ASP A 45 2.73 -9.90 -24.33
N ASP A 46 2.05 -8.96 -24.98
CA ASP A 46 0.75 -8.38 -24.58
C ASP A 46 -0.43 -9.37 -24.50
N GLU A 47 -0.25 -10.63 -24.88
CA GLU A 47 -1.33 -11.63 -24.90
C GLU A 47 -1.44 -12.47 -23.61
N SER A 48 -0.47 -12.37 -22.71
CA SER A 48 -0.41 -13.13 -21.45
C SER A 48 -0.76 -12.24 -20.27
N GLY A 49 -1.37 -12.78 -19.23
CA GLY A 49 -1.42 -12.09 -17.95
C GLY A 49 -0.01 -11.92 -17.39
N VAL A 50 0.24 -10.86 -16.63
CA VAL A 50 1.56 -10.54 -16.11
C VAL A 50 1.61 -10.55 -14.58
N VAL A 51 2.74 -11.01 -14.04
CA VAL A 51 3.06 -10.92 -12.60
C VAL A 51 4.38 -10.17 -12.43
N VAL A 52 4.34 -8.98 -11.86
CA VAL A 52 5.51 -8.14 -11.62
C VAL A 52 5.97 -8.24 -10.17
N ILE A 53 7.20 -8.63 -9.96
CA ILE A 53 7.82 -8.80 -8.64
C ILE A 53 9.21 -8.16 -8.68
N PRO A 54 9.56 -7.18 -7.83
CA PRO A 54 10.92 -6.68 -7.77
C PRO A 54 11.93 -7.80 -7.48
N ALA A 55 13.01 -7.86 -8.24
CA ALA A 55 13.99 -8.96 -8.16
C ALA A 55 14.60 -9.09 -6.75
N SER A 56 14.83 -7.97 -6.06
CA SER A 56 15.34 -7.90 -4.69
C SER A 56 14.35 -8.46 -3.66
N GLN A 57 13.04 -8.49 -3.98
CA GLN A 57 11.95 -8.79 -3.05
C GLN A 57 11.22 -10.10 -3.36
N ARG A 58 11.75 -10.95 -4.23
CA ARG A 58 11.13 -12.20 -4.69
C ARG A 58 10.51 -13.07 -3.58
N LYS A 59 10.99 -12.95 -2.34
CA LYS A 59 10.52 -13.71 -1.17
C LYS A 59 10.09 -12.80 -0.01
N SER A 60 9.89 -11.53 -0.24
CA SER A 60 9.44 -10.58 0.76
C SER A 60 7.92 -10.62 0.93
N GLU A 61 7.44 -10.24 2.11
CA GLU A 61 6.00 -10.15 2.41
C GLU A 61 5.42 -8.77 2.08
N ALA A 62 6.27 -7.75 1.93
CA ALA A 62 5.87 -6.39 1.60
C ALA A 62 6.95 -5.68 0.79
N LEU A 63 6.60 -4.57 0.13
CA LEU A 63 7.56 -3.64 -0.42
C LEU A 63 8.36 -3.02 0.74
N ASN A 64 9.65 -2.74 0.52
CA ASN A 64 10.47 -2.11 1.55
C ASN A 64 10.02 -0.67 1.80
N TYR A 65 10.16 -0.19 3.03
CA TYR A 65 9.96 1.22 3.34
C TYR A 65 11.02 2.07 2.64
N GLU A 66 10.63 3.25 2.12
CA GLU A 66 11.55 4.14 1.41
C GLU A 66 12.73 4.59 2.30
N ILE A 67 12.47 4.74 3.60
CA ILE A 67 13.50 5.12 4.59
C ILE A 67 14.60 4.05 4.74
N GLU A 68 14.36 2.82 4.32
CA GLU A 68 15.33 1.73 4.33
C GLU A 68 16.16 1.65 3.04
N HIS A 69 15.78 2.40 2.02
CA HIS A 69 16.51 2.48 0.75
C HIS A 69 17.58 3.56 0.81
N GLU A 70 18.83 3.15 0.83
CA GLU A 70 19.93 4.03 0.44
C GLU A 70 19.79 4.31 -1.07
N ASP A 71 20.05 5.53 -1.50
CA ASP A 71 19.79 6.20 -2.80
C ASP A 71 20.03 5.41 -4.12
N ASP A 72 20.43 4.15 -4.09
CA ASP A 72 20.85 3.37 -5.26
C ASP A 72 19.94 2.22 -5.66
N ALA A 73 18.93 1.85 -4.88
CA ALA A 73 18.00 0.79 -5.25
C ALA A 73 16.80 1.38 -6.01
N LYS A 74 16.83 1.30 -7.32
CA LYS A 74 15.64 1.48 -8.17
C LYS A 74 14.69 0.30 -7.93
N GLU A 75 13.96 0.34 -6.85
CA GLU A 75 12.83 -0.56 -6.66
C GLU A 75 11.56 0.13 -7.16
N ASP A 76 10.71 -0.64 -7.82
CA ASP A 76 9.46 -0.15 -8.38
C ASP A 76 8.55 0.36 -7.25
N ARG A 77 8.22 1.63 -7.26
CA ARG A 77 7.35 2.27 -6.26
C ARG A 77 5.89 1.98 -6.57
N LEU A 78 5.04 2.01 -5.54
CA LEU A 78 3.61 1.72 -5.70
C LEU A 78 2.93 2.57 -6.78
N GLY A 79 3.30 3.87 -6.88
CA GLY A 79 2.80 4.77 -7.91
C GLY A 79 3.23 4.36 -9.31
N GLU A 80 4.51 4.00 -9.50
CA GLU A 80 5.06 3.53 -10.77
C GLU A 80 4.42 2.20 -11.20
N VAL A 81 4.19 1.30 -10.25
CA VAL A 81 3.50 0.03 -10.50
C VAL A 81 2.04 0.27 -10.92
N LEU A 82 1.35 1.21 -10.28
CA LEU A 82 -0.03 1.56 -10.67
C LEU A 82 -0.09 2.20 -12.06
N GLU A 83 0.86 3.10 -12.37
CA GLU A 83 0.97 3.70 -13.70
C GLU A 83 1.18 2.62 -14.77
N ALA A 84 2.12 1.71 -14.54
CA ALA A 84 2.37 0.58 -15.43
C ALA A 84 1.15 -0.36 -15.58
N ALA A 85 0.40 -0.58 -14.50
CA ALA A 85 -0.83 -1.37 -14.56
C ALA A 85 -1.92 -0.70 -15.41
N ILE A 86 -2.08 0.62 -15.31
CA ILE A 86 -3.02 1.39 -16.13
C ILE A 86 -2.60 1.34 -17.61
N GLU A 87 -1.32 1.55 -17.89
CA GLU A 87 -0.78 1.47 -19.25
C GLU A 87 -0.94 0.07 -19.86
N TYR A 88 -0.69 -0.99 -19.08
CA TYR A 88 -0.82 -2.37 -19.52
C TYR A 88 -2.25 -2.76 -19.83
N LEU A 89 -3.20 -2.35 -19.00
CA LEU A 89 -4.63 -2.65 -19.20
C LEU A 89 -5.25 -1.84 -20.35
N GLY A 90 -4.68 -0.65 -20.63
CA GLY A 90 -5.18 0.23 -21.68
C GLY A 90 -6.53 0.85 -21.38
N ASP A 91 -7.03 1.65 -22.32
CA ASP A 91 -8.31 2.38 -22.20
C ASP A 91 -9.39 1.89 -23.18
N ASP A 92 -9.10 0.86 -23.98
CA ASP A 92 -10.04 0.32 -24.97
C ASP A 92 -11.16 -0.52 -24.34
N GLU A 93 -10.90 -1.18 -23.20
CA GLU A 93 -11.84 -2.03 -22.46
C GLU A 93 -11.92 -1.61 -20.98
N PRO A 94 -13.11 -1.75 -20.34
CA PRO A 94 -13.25 -1.43 -18.93
C PRO A 94 -12.38 -2.34 -18.04
N PHE A 95 -11.71 -1.75 -17.07
CA PHE A 95 -10.89 -2.48 -16.09
C PHE A 95 -11.24 -2.12 -14.64
N PHE A 96 -10.77 -2.93 -13.72
CA PHE A 96 -10.81 -2.71 -12.28
C PHE A 96 -9.43 -2.96 -11.68
N ILE A 97 -8.90 -1.99 -10.95
CA ILE A 97 -7.64 -2.13 -10.21
C ILE A 97 -7.91 -2.01 -8.72
N MET A 98 -7.37 -2.93 -7.93
CA MET A 98 -7.22 -2.82 -6.49
C MET A 98 -5.75 -2.59 -6.18
N CYS A 99 -5.45 -1.45 -5.56
CA CYS A 99 -4.11 -1.03 -5.18
C CYS A 99 -4.04 -0.87 -3.66
N GLU A 100 -3.13 -1.55 -2.99
CA GLU A 100 -3.01 -1.58 -1.54
C GLU A 100 -1.71 -0.92 -1.07
N GLY A 101 -1.83 0.01 -0.12
CA GLY A 101 -0.71 0.54 0.65
C GLY A 101 -0.53 -0.22 1.96
N GLY A 102 -0.16 -1.49 1.89
CA GLY A 102 -0.11 -2.43 3.03
C GLY A 102 0.87 -2.03 4.13
N GLU A 103 1.95 -1.31 3.79
CA GLU A 103 2.95 -0.84 4.74
C GLU A 103 2.40 0.16 5.76
N ILE A 104 1.29 0.84 5.46
CA ILE A 104 0.62 1.77 6.40
C ILE A 104 0.14 1.01 7.63
N ASP A 105 -0.51 -0.13 7.43
CA ASP A 105 -0.98 -1.00 8.50
C ASP A 105 0.18 -1.59 9.31
N TRP A 106 1.20 -2.09 8.65
CA TRP A 106 2.36 -2.69 9.31
C TRP A 106 3.12 -1.68 10.17
N ALA A 107 3.35 -0.48 9.66
CA ALA A 107 3.96 0.61 10.44
C ALA A 107 3.10 1.01 11.64
N ALA A 108 1.78 1.01 11.48
CA ALA A 108 0.83 1.27 12.58
C ALA A 108 0.85 0.16 13.63
N HIS A 109 0.96 -1.12 13.24
CA HIS A 109 1.18 -2.25 14.13
C HIS A 109 2.47 -2.15 14.95
N ASP A 110 3.46 -1.46 14.41
CA ASP A 110 4.73 -1.21 15.10
C ASP A 110 4.73 0.12 15.87
N ASN A 111 3.60 0.85 15.86
CA ASN A 111 3.48 2.21 16.37
C ASN A 111 4.62 3.12 15.85
N ASN A 112 5.07 2.86 14.64
CA ASN A 112 6.14 3.59 13.98
C ASN A 112 5.57 4.72 13.12
N VAL A 113 5.45 5.89 13.71
CA VAL A 113 4.86 7.04 13.05
C VAL A 113 5.68 7.54 11.86
N THR A 114 7.01 7.35 11.90
CA THR A 114 7.91 7.78 10.81
C THR A 114 7.65 6.95 9.55
N GLU A 115 7.72 5.62 9.67
CA GLU A 115 7.45 4.70 8.54
C GLU A 115 6.00 4.80 8.07
N MET A 116 5.03 5.00 8.99
CA MET A 116 3.63 5.17 8.62
C MET A 116 3.42 6.42 7.74
N ILE A 117 4.05 7.55 8.08
CA ILE A 117 3.95 8.78 7.28
C ILE A 117 4.59 8.59 5.90
N ASP A 118 5.73 7.91 5.85
CA ASP A 118 6.40 7.58 4.62
C ASP A 118 5.53 6.69 3.72
N ALA A 119 4.97 5.62 4.26
CA ALA A 119 4.04 4.74 3.56
C ALA A 119 2.78 5.48 3.06
N ILE A 120 2.21 6.40 3.87
CA ILE A 120 1.09 7.26 3.46
C ILE A 120 1.51 8.17 2.29
N SER A 121 2.72 8.72 2.33
CA SER A 121 3.23 9.58 1.25
C SER A 121 3.30 8.83 -0.08
N ARG A 122 3.83 7.60 -0.07
CA ARG A 122 3.91 6.73 -1.26
C ARG A 122 2.53 6.30 -1.76
N PHE A 123 1.64 5.98 -0.84
CA PHE A 123 0.25 5.68 -1.22
C PHE A 123 -0.44 6.91 -1.85
N ASN A 124 -0.17 8.12 -1.34
CA ASN A 124 -0.68 9.35 -1.93
C ASN A 124 -0.12 9.61 -3.34
N GLU A 125 1.11 9.21 -3.63
CA GLU A 125 1.66 9.23 -5.01
C GLU A 125 0.84 8.31 -5.93
N ALA A 126 0.53 7.09 -5.51
CA ALA A 126 -0.32 6.18 -6.26
C ALA A 126 -1.75 6.74 -6.46
N VAL A 127 -2.33 7.37 -5.42
CA VAL A 127 -3.62 8.06 -5.56
C VAL A 127 -3.53 9.20 -6.58
N SER A 128 -2.40 9.89 -6.65
CA SER A 128 -2.20 10.97 -7.64
C SER A 128 -2.17 10.42 -9.06
N VAL A 129 -1.51 9.30 -9.31
CA VAL A 129 -1.53 8.60 -10.62
C VAL A 129 -2.97 8.25 -11.03
N ALA A 130 -3.75 7.63 -10.13
CA ALA A 130 -5.16 7.34 -10.40
C ALA A 130 -5.98 8.60 -10.68
N TYR A 131 -5.69 9.70 -9.96
CA TYR A 131 -6.39 10.96 -10.15
C TYR A 131 -6.05 11.64 -11.47
N ASP A 132 -4.80 11.53 -11.96
CA ASP A 132 -4.39 12.03 -13.26
C ASP A 132 -5.14 11.28 -14.38
N PHE A 133 -5.28 9.96 -14.29
CA PHE A 133 -6.13 9.18 -15.20
C PHE A 133 -7.59 9.64 -15.14
N TYR A 134 -8.14 9.89 -13.94
CA TYR A 134 -9.50 10.42 -13.81
C TYR A 134 -9.66 11.79 -14.50
N LEU A 135 -8.67 12.66 -14.47
CA LEU A 135 -8.76 13.97 -15.12
C LEU A 135 -8.88 13.86 -16.65
N GLU A 136 -8.33 12.79 -17.23
CA GLU A 136 -8.45 12.50 -18.66
C GLU A 136 -9.77 11.79 -19.00
N HIS A 137 -10.32 10.98 -18.07
CA HIS A 137 -11.53 10.15 -18.25
C HIS A 137 -12.60 10.39 -17.18
N PRO A 138 -13.06 11.65 -16.93
CA PRO A 138 -13.86 11.99 -15.73
C PRO A 138 -15.26 11.38 -15.71
N ASP A 139 -15.85 11.10 -16.87
CA ASP A 139 -17.21 10.57 -17.01
C ASP A 139 -17.25 9.03 -16.96
N GLU A 140 -16.10 8.38 -16.96
CA GLU A 140 -15.97 6.92 -17.04
C GLU A 140 -15.25 6.31 -15.83
N THR A 141 -14.47 7.09 -15.10
CA THR A 141 -13.66 6.65 -13.97
C THR A 141 -14.36 6.83 -12.63
N LEU A 142 -14.22 5.87 -11.75
CA LEU A 142 -14.55 5.95 -10.33
C LEU A 142 -13.32 5.58 -9.50
N ILE A 143 -12.85 6.50 -8.66
CA ILE A 143 -11.79 6.24 -7.69
C ILE A 143 -12.41 6.18 -6.30
N ILE A 144 -12.06 5.14 -5.53
CA ILE A 144 -12.43 4.98 -4.13
C ILE A 144 -11.15 4.80 -3.32
N VAL A 145 -10.96 5.62 -2.30
CA VAL A 145 -9.85 5.49 -1.34
C VAL A 145 -10.43 5.24 0.03
N THR A 146 -10.09 4.11 0.62
CA THR A 146 -10.57 3.70 1.94
C THR A 146 -9.58 2.74 2.59
N ALA A 147 -9.92 2.24 3.77
CA ALA A 147 -9.22 1.14 4.43
C ALA A 147 -10.23 0.06 4.85
N ASP A 148 -9.76 -1.14 5.08
CA ASP A 148 -10.53 -2.26 5.62
C ASP A 148 -10.75 -2.11 7.13
N HIS A 149 -9.80 -1.52 7.88
CA HIS A 149 -9.88 -1.21 9.32
C HIS A 149 -8.91 -0.09 9.70
N GLU A 150 -9.02 0.34 10.93
CA GLU A 150 -8.06 1.21 11.61
C GLU A 150 -7.07 0.35 12.39
N THR A 151 -5.81 0.78 12.49
CA THR A 151 -4.73 0.10 13.21
C THR A 151 -4.00 1.05 14.14
N GLY A 152 -3.70 0.58 15.34
CA GLY A 152 -2.92 1.29 16.35
C GLY A 152 -3.69 2.28 17.22
N GLY A 153 -4.84 2.78 16.80
CA GLY A 153 -5.63 3.77 17.52
C GLY A 153 -4.85 5.05 17.77
N ILE A 154 -4.30 5.64 16.69
CA ILE A 154 -3.46 6.84 16.75
C ILE A 154 -4.23 8.06 17.23
N THR A 155 -3.59 8.88 18.09
CA THR A 155 -4.09 10.16 18.54
C THR A 155 -3.04 11.25 18.38
N ILE A 156 -3.45 12.39 17.84
CA ILE A 156 -2.58 13.57 17.66
C ILE A 156 -2.82 14.54 18.80
N GLY A 157 -1.74 15.13 19.35
CA GLY A 157 -1.83 16.06 20.47
C GLY A 157 -2.01 15.35 21.80
N SER A 158 -1.42 14.18 21.97
CA SER A 158 -1.39 13.45 23.22
C SER A 158 -0.37 14.03 24.21
N ASN A 159 -0.39 13.54 25.46
CA ASN A 159 0.52 13.97 26.52
C ASN A 159 0.33 15.44 26.94
N LYS A 160 1.39 16.23 27.04
CA LYS A 160 1.36 17.61 27.58
C LYS A 160 1.24 18.70 26.52
N GLY A 161 1.19 18.34 25.24
CA GLY A 161 1.16 19.27 24.12
C GLY A 161 0.08 18.96 23.11
N TYR A 162 -0.39 20.00 22.41
CA TYR A 162 -1.32 19.88 21.29
C TYR A 162 -0.61 19.79 19.94
N MET A 163 0.61 20.30 19.90
CA MET A 163 1.41 20.37 18.68
C MET A 163 2.29 19.14 18.58
N VAL A 164 2.25 18.48 17.43
CA VAL A 164 3.20 17.43 17.11
C VAL A 164 4.53 18.05 16.72
N ASP A 165 5.60 17.52 17.29
CA ASP A 165 6.96 17.88 16.91
C ASP A 165 7.45 16.93 15.80
N TRP A 166 7.11 17.25 14.57
CA TRP A 166 7.48 16.45 13.40
C TRP A 166 9.00 16.34 13.21
N ALA A 167 9.75 17.40 13.50
CA ALA A 167 11.20 17.40 13.37
C ALA A 167 11.88 16.43 14.35
N GLY A 168 11.34 16.33 15.58
CA GLY A 168 11.82 15.36 16.56
C GLY A 168 11.47 13.92 16.19
N ILE A 169 10.29 13.68 15.60
CA ILE A 169 9.88 12.38 15.07
C ILE A 169 10.83 11.93 13.95
N GLU A 170 11.03 12.80 12.95
CA GLU A 170 11.89 12.51 11.79
C GLU A 170 13.33 12.15 12.21
N LYS A 171 13.86 12.81 13.23
CA LYS A 171 15.17 12.51 13.77
C LYS A 171 15.21 11.28 14.70
N GLY A 172 14.05 10.74 15.06
CA GLY A 172 13.95 9.65 16.03
C GLY A 172 14.47 10.02 17.42
N GLU A 173 14.28 11.28 17.82
CA GLU A 173 14.80 11.81 19.09
C GLU A 173 14.06 11.18 20.28
N LEU A 174 14.83 10.58 21.20
CA LEU A 174 14.35 10.08 22.49
C LEU A 174 15.02 10.85 23.61
N PRO A 175 14.27 11.56 24.45
CA PRO A 175 14.88 12.42 25.46
C PRO A 175 15.71 11.70 26.53
N ASP A 176 15.42 10.44 26.90
CA ASP A 176 16.02 9.81 28.08
C ASP A 176 16.17 8.26 28.07
N ASN A 177 16.05 7.55 26.95
CA ASN A 177 16.09 6.08 26.97
C ASN A 177 16.86 5.46 25.78
N GLU A 178 18.17 5.42 25.89
CA GLU A 178 19.07 4.83 24.85
C GLU A 178 18.94 3.30 24.67
N ASN A 179 18.19 2.60 25.54
CA ASN A 179 18.11 1.13 25.54
C ASN A 179 16.80 0.54 24.99
N LEU A 180 15.88 1.36 24.50
CA LEU A 180 14.64 0.88 23.89
C LEU A 180 14.88 0.44 22.45
N THR A 181 14.25 -0.65 22.03
CA THR A 181 14.32 -1.20 20.68
C THR A 181 12.92 -1.57 20.17
N GLY A 182 12.78 -1.72 18.83
CA GLY A 182 11.55 -2.17 18.21
C GLY A 182 10.33 -1.31 18.57
N LYS A 183 9.18 -1.94 18.71
CA LYS A 183 7.88 -1.27 18.97
C LYS A 183 7.89 -0.37 20.21
N GLU A 184 8.62 -0.75 21.26
CA GLU A 184 8.70 0.07 22.49
C GLU A 184 9.41 1.39 22.21
N ARG A 185 10.49 1.36 21.41
CA ARG A 185 11.22 2.55 20.98
C ARG A 185 10.33 3.45 20.12
N ASN A 186 9.66 2.89 19.12
CA ASN A 186 8.78 3.62 18.20
C ASN A 186 7.66 4.34 18.98
N ARG A 187 7.01 3.64 19.90
CA ARG A 187 5.97 4.22 20.77
C ARG A 187 6.51 5.31 21.69
N ALA A 188 7.73 5.16 22.20
CA ALA A 188 8.36 6.17 23.06
C ALA A 188 8.69 7.44 22.26
N ILE A 189 9.19 7.32 21.03
CA ILE A 189 9.41 8.46 20.12
C ILE A 189 8.08 9.17 19.87
N SER A 190 7.05 8.46 19.46
CA SER A 190 5.71 9.01 19.22
C SER A 190 5.19 9.78 20.44
N THR A 191 5.28 9.18 21.63
CA THR A 191 4.81 9.79 22.88
C THR A 191 5.61 11.04 23.24
N ALA A 192 6.93 11.03 23.07
CA ALA A 192 7.78 12.18 23.34
C ALA A 192 7.39 13.40 22.48
N HIS A 193 6.90 13.15 21.28
CA HIS A 193 6.52 14.17 20.29
C HIS A 193 5.00 14.37 20.15
N ASN A 194 4.24 14.04 21.21
CA ASN A 194 2.79 14.28 21.36
C ASN A 194 1.91 13.46 20.39
N ILE A 195 2.34 12.27 20.00
CA ILE A 195 1.51 11.27 19.34
C ILE A 195 1.26 10.12 20.32
N GLY A 196 0.00 9.70 20.46
CA GLY A 196 -0.40 8.58 21.27
C GLY A 196 -0.86 7.41 20.43
N TRP A 197 -0.65 6.19 20.94
CA TRP A 197 -1.13 4.93 20.38
C TRP A 197 -1.93 4.17 21.43
N THR A 198 -3.07 3.65 21.04
CA THR A 198 -3.94 2.88 21.93
C THR A 198 -3.51 1.42 22.05
N THR A 199 -3.10 0.82 20.93
CA THR A 199 -2.78 -0.61 20.81
C THR A 199 -1.68 -0.84 19.79
N TYR A 200 -1.28 -2.10 19.63
CA TYR A 200 -0.49 -2.61 18.51
C TYR A 200 -1.33 -3.43 17.52
N ASP A 201 -2.65 -3.45 17.73
CA ASP A 201 -3.60 -4.23 16.95
C ASP A 201 -4.61 -3.30 16.26
N HIS A 202 -5.54 -3.89 15.52
CA HIS A 202 -6.65 -3.19 14.90
C HIS A 202 -7.61 -2.62 15.94
N THR A 203 -8.30 -1.55 15.61
CA THR A 203 -9.37 -0.99 16.41
C THR A 203 -10.71 -0.99 15.66
N GLY A 204 -11.80 -0.82 16.40
CA GLY A 204 -13.14 -0.67 15.82
C GLY A 204 -13.48 0.79 15.45
N ALA A 205 -12.50 1.66 15.32
CA ALA A 205 -12.75 3.03 14.90
C ALA A 205 -13.17 3.06 13.41
N PRO A 206 -14.11 3.93 13.02
CA PRO A 206 -14.47 4.09 11.62
C PRO A 206 -13.30 4.62 10.80
N VAL A 207 -13.11 4.08 9.61
CA VAL A 207 -12.17 4.60 8.62
C VAL A 207 -12.88 5.52 7.62
N PRO A 208 -12.21 6.55 7.08
CA PRO A 208 -12.79 7.39 6.07
C PRO A 208 -12.94 6.65 4.74
N ILE A 209 -13.91 7.06 3.95
CA ILE A 209 -14.03 6.70 2.54
C ILE A 209 -14.10 7.97 1.71
N TYR A 210 -13.26 8.05 0.71
CA TYR A 210 -13.23 9.14 -0.26
C TYR A 210 -13.57 8.55 -1.63
N ALA A 211 -14.41 9.23 -2.38
CA ALA A 211 -14.76 8.82 -3.74
C ALA A 211 -14.81 10.02 -4.68
N VAL A 212 -14.35 9.85 -5.89
CA VAL A 212 -14.42 10.85 -6.96
C VAL A 212 -14.74 10.17 -8.28
N GLY A 213 -15.48 10.86 -9.14
CA GLY A 213 -15.85 10.39 -10.46
C GLY A 213 -17.25 9.79 -10.54
N LYS A 214 -17.47 8.94 -11.52
CA LYS A 214 -18.78 8.38 -11.87
C LYS A 214 -19.35 7.52 -10.75
N GLY A 215 -20.46 7.92 -10.17
CA GLY A 215 -21.13 7.18 -9.08
C GLY A 215 -20.55 7.43 -7.69
N ALA A 216 -19.63 8.39 -7.52
CA ALA A 216 -19.02 8.72 -6.24
C ALA A 216 -20.05 9.11 -5.17
N GLU A 217 -21.19 9.68 -5.54
CA GLU A 217 -22.29 10.04 -4.64
C GLU A 217 -22.88 8.84 -3.87
N LYS A 218 -22.73 7.62 -4.39
CA LYS A 218 -23.18 6.39 -3.73
C LYS A 218 -22.40 6.10 -2.43
N PHE A 219 -21.24 6.70 -2.26
CA PHE A 219 -20.33 6.49 -1.11
C PHE A 219 -20.44 7.59 -0.05
N ALA A 220 -21.39 8.53 -0.19
CA ALA A 220 -21.59 9.57 0.80
C ALA A 220 -22.19 9.03 2.10
N GLY A 221 -21.72 9.58 3.25
CA GLY A 221 -22.25 9.24 4.57
C GLY A 221 -21.53 8.08 5.25
N ARG A 222 -22.23 7.42 6.19
CA ARG A 222 -21.72 6.25 6.89
C ARG A 222 -22.30 4.99 6.26
N ILE A 223 -21.43 4.13 5.81
CA ILE A 223 -21.78 2.85 5.17
C ILE A 223 -21.09 1.69 5.87
N ASP A 224 -21.60 0.50 5.74
CA ASP A 224 -20.93 -0.73 6.15
C ASP A 224 -19.91 -1.12 5.06
N ASN A 225 -18.77 -1.69 5.45
CA ASN A 225 -17.76 -2.12 4.48
C ASN A 225 -18.30 -3.20 3.52
N THR A 226 -19.23 -4.02 3.97
CA THR A 226 -19.89 -5.04 3.14
C THR A 226 -20.78 -4.45 2.03
N ASP A 227 -21.19 -3.18 2.14
CA ASP A 227 -22.00 -2.50 1.16
C ASP A 227 -21.17 -1.99 -0.04
N ILE A 228 -19.84 -1.86 0.11
CA ILE A 228 -18.97 -1.28 -0.93
C ILE A 228 -19.08 -2.07 -2.23
N TYR A 229 -18.97 -3.39 -2.17
CA TYR A 229 -19.07 -4.24 -3.35
C TYR A 229 -20.36 -3.98 -4.14
N GLY A 230 -21.51 -3.97 -3.46
CA GLY A 230 -22.81 -3.71 -4.10
C GLY A 230 -22.90 -2.33 -4.73
N LYS A 231 -22.23 -1.32 -4.15
CA LYS A 231 -22.22 0.05 -4.69
C LYS A 231 -21.33 0.20 -5.92
N VAL A 232 -20.29 -0.63 -6.04
CA VAL A 232 -19.39 -0.64 -7.21
C VAL A 232 -20.02 -1.39 -8.38
N VAL A 233 -20.58 -2.60 -8.15
CA VAL A 233 -21.00 -3.50 -9.24
C VAL A 233 -22.49 -3.41 -9.58
N CYS A 234 -23.33 -2.81 -8.73
CA CYS A 234 -24.76 -2.66 -8.99
C CYS A 234 -25.08 -1.25 -9.50
N GLU A 235 -25.64 -1.18 -10.70
CA GLU A 235 -26.24 0.04 -11.27
C GLU A 235 -27.46 0.54 -10.47
#